data_ee8968940d720316de01f8139c0e6cc9
#
_entry.id   ee8968940d720316de01f8139c0e6cc9
#
_cell.length_a   1.000
_cell.length_b   1.000
_cell.length_c   1.000
_cell.angle_alpha   90.00
_cell.angle_beta   90.00
_cell.angle_gamma   90.00
#
_symmetry.space_group_name_H-M   'P 1'
#
loop_
_entity.id
_entity.type
_entity.pdbx_description
1 polymer ?
#
loop_
_entity_poly.entity_id
_entity_poly.type
_entity_poly.pdbx_seq_one_letter_code
_entity_poly.pdbx_strand_id
1 'polypeptide(L)'
;MTIKSPRIKALFLIAAASVFLAVNFGASAQSEKRPRVTATPTPKPTASAKPVPQPTSIPVPSPTPVAPVQTLTELQSKIRTTLLRPELRRGSVGVKIVTLNTGRVVFEEKADQYFMPASNMKNFTVATAMEKLSPDFRFVTSVFAASKPDANGTLRGGLSVYGRGDVSISTAFNEGDYYRGIENLADKIVQAGVKRIEGDLVGDESYFSGGAIPATWEWDDLQWYWGAEISAFPVNDNAVDLSVGPGAPNTPCIVQVLPINVVVKVVNTCVTMGSARDLRVEKKLGQNVFEISGSMPAGDGGYKNSIAVSHPAELFMALLRQVLERKGVPVTGQTRVIGAKEKAIMAVASSTAPVEIARLESPPFSVVAAKTMKPSQNMYTETILWTLGEQVGDKSNPKLTSAERGIAVVRDFLRQIGMPEGGILQHDGSGLSRHNLITPSAVTALYTYMAKSRYASAWRDSLTIGGVDGTLRNRFKGTAAAGNMRGKTGTIDQVSALSGYVSTAAGEPLVISIIVNGVEGSATRQAIADEIVINLANFNGRIDQ
;
A
#
# COMPACT_ATOMS: atom_id res chain seq x y z
N MET A 1 52.97 -37.37 19.90
CA MET A 1 53.61 -37.89 18.66
C MET A 1 53.42 -36.84 17.58
N THR A 2 54.46 -36.13 17.26
CA THR A 2 54.56 -34.90 16.47
C THR A 2 54.80 -35.29 15.00
N ILE A 3 54.02 -34.76 14.04
CA ILE A 3 54.50 -34.68 12.67
C ILE A 3 54.10 -33.32 12.08
N LYS A 4 55.13 -32.69 11.54
CA LYS A 4 55.21 -31.33 10.97
C LYS A 4 54.59 -31.23 9.57
N SER A 5 54.16 -30.01 9.27
CA SER A 5 53.79 -29.51 7.93
C SER A 5 54.94 -29.54 6.91
N PRO A 6 54.69 -29.36 5.59
CA PRO A 6 55.22 -28.11 5.05
C PRO A 6 54.27 -27.34 4.10
N ARG A 7 54.56 -26.04 4.04
CA ARG A 7 53.99 -24.99 3.16
C ARG A 7 54.38 -25.23 1.70
N ILE A 8 53.43 -24.93 0.78
CA ILE A 8 53.77 -24.52 -0.59
C ILE A 8 52.96 -23.26 -0.90
N LYS A 9 53.68 -22.17 -1.13
CA LYS A 9 53.17 -20.90 -1.72
C LYS A 9 53.12 -21.10 -3.24
N ALA A 10 51.99 -20.76 -3.85
CA ALA A 10 51.95 -20.45 -5.29
C ALA A 10 51.23 -19.11 -5.47
N LEU A 11 51.99 -18.14 -5.89
CA LEU A 11 51.58 -16.82 -6.37
C LEU A 11 51.03 -17.00 -7.78
N PHE A 12 49.79 -16.59 -8.05
CA PHE A 12 49.35 -16.28 -9.40
C PHE A 12 48.77 -14.84 -9.42
N LEU A 13 49.55 -13.96 -10.01
CA LEU A 13 49.10 -12.65 -10.51
C LEU A 13 48.32 -12.92 -11.81
N ILE A 14 47.07 -12.53 -11.87
CA ILE A 14 46.35 -12.33 -13.14
C ILE A 14 45.86 -10.88 -13.14
N ALA A 15 46.47 -10.10 -14.04
CA ALA A 15 46.00 -8.75 -14.39
C ALA A 15 44.75 -8.91 -15.25
N ALA A 16 43.61 -8.40 -14.78
CA ALA A 16 42.41 -8.25 -15.56
C ALA A 16 42.35 -6.83 -16.15
N ALA A 17 42.59 -6.72 -17.45
CA ALA A 17 42.35 -5.49 -18.20
C ALA A 17 40.85 -5.27 -18.35
N SER A 18 40.36 -4.17 -17.78
CA SER A 18 38.98 -3.72 -17.93
C SER A 18 38.81 -3.04 -19.28
N VAL A 19 38.14 -3.69 -20.22
CA VAL A 19 37.65 -3.08 -21.45
C VAL A 19 36.26 -2.47 -21.14
N PHE A 20 36.19 -1.16 -21.04
CA PHE A 20 34.92 -0.42 -21.03
C PHE A 20 34.35 -0.40 -22.45
N LEU A 21 33.35 -1.20 -22.72
CA LEU A 21 32.50 -1.06 -23.89
C LEU A 21 31.31 -0.16 -23.48
N ALA A 22 31.36 1.11 -23.89
CA ALA A 22 30.22 2.03 -23.80
C ALA A 22 29.18 1.61 -24.86
N VAL A 23 28.12 0.95 -24.46
CA VAL A 23 26.95 0.73 -25.30
C VAL A 23 25.99 1.90 -25.06
N ASN A 24 25.96 2.81 -26.03
CA ASN A 24 24.92 3.84 -26.11
C ASN A 24 23.57 3.19 -26.43
N PHE A 25 22.69 3.04 -25.45
CA PHE A 25 21.28 2.81 -25.70
C PHE A 25 20.60 4.15 -25.96
N GLY A 26 20.36 4.44 -27.24
CA GLY A 26 19.47 5.52 -27.65
C GLY A 26 18.05 5.23 -27.15
N ALA A 27 17.61 5.97 -26.15
CA ALA A 27 16.22 6.01 -25.76
C ALA A 27 15.45 6.78 -26.83
N SER A 28 14.71 6.09 -27.70
CA SER A 28 13.68 6.69 -28.54
C SER A 28 12.49 7.06 -27.66
N ALA A 29 12.49 8.30 -27.17
CA ALA A 29 11.30 8.91 -26.60
C ALA A 29 10.30 9.15 -27.74
N GLN A 30 9.27 8.34 -27.85
CA GLN A 30 8.07 8.69 -28.60
C GLN A 30 7.37 9.82 -27.84
N SER A 31 7.63 11.05 -28.28
CA SER A 31 6.89 12.23 -27.87
C SER A 31 5.51 12.16 -28.53
N GLU A 32 4.47 11.91 -27.74
CA GLU A 32 3.11 12.19 -28.15
C GLU A 32 2.96 13.70 -28.39
N LYS A 33 2.85 14.07 -29.66
CA LYS A 33 2.56 15.44 -30.08
C LYS A 33 1.13 15.78 -29.66
N ARG A 34 1.00 16.72 -28.72
CA ARG A 34 -0.26 17.44 -28.47
C ARG A 34 -0.71 18.11 -29.77
N PRO A 35 -2.00 18.03 -30.14
CA PRO A 35 -2.49 18.77 -31.32
C PRO A 35 -2.38 20.27 -31.07
N ARG A 36 -1.69 20.92 -31.99
CA ARG A 36 -1.55 22.39 -32.09
C ARG A 36 -2.92 22.94 -32.47
N VAL A 37 -3.49 23.80 -31.65
CA VAL A 37 -4.66 24.61 -32.01
C VAL A 37 -4.23 25.57 -33.14
N THR A 38 -4.70 25.30 -34.36
CA THR A 38 -4.57 26.21 -35.51
C THR A 38 -5.65 27.26 -35.39
N ALA A 39 -5.22 28.52 -35.41
CA ALA A 39 -6.09 29.67 -35.46
C ALA A 39 -6.95 29.66 -36.73
N THR A 40 -8.23 29.90 -36.55
CA THR A 40 -9.23 30.04 -37.62
C THR A 40 -8.93 31.31 -38.43
N PRO A 41 -8.80 31.28 -39.77
CA PRO A 41 -8.67 32.49 -40.55
C PRO A 41 -10.00 33.23 -40.69
N THR A 42 -9.95 34.53 -40.56
CA THR A 42 -11.03 35.49 -40.73
C THR A 42 -11.62 35.40 -42.15
N PRO A 43 -12.92 35.32 -42.37
CA PRO A 43 -13.50 35.30 -43.71
C PRO A 43 -13.54 36.71 -44.32
N LYS A 44 -13.10 36.82 -45.59
CA LYS A 44 -13.31 37.96 -46.45
C LYS A 44 -14.78 38.08 -46.89
N PRO A 45 -15.33 39.30 -47.08
CA PRO A 45 -16.71 39.49 -47.50
C PRO A 45 -16.86 39.20 -48.98
N THR A 46 -17.80 38.35 -49.36
CA THR A 46 -18.27 38.21 -50.75
C THR A 46 -19.78 38.41 -50.79
N ALA A 47 -20.16 39.19 -51.71
CA ALA A 47 -21.49 39.71 -51.95
C ALA A 47 -22.47 38.69 -52.57
N SER A 48 -23.73 39.07 -52.49
CA SER A 48 -24.91 38.65 -53.28
C SER A 48 -25.82 37.61 -52.66
N ALA A 49 -26.95 38.09 -52.18
CA ALA A 49 -28.08 37.33 -51.68
C ALA A 49 -28.82 36.59 -52.80
N LYS A 50 -29.06 35.31 -52.62
CA LYS A 50 -30.10 34.54 -53.31
C LYS A 50 -31.27 34.33 -52.35
N PRO A 51 -32.52 34.15 -52.84
CA PRO A 51 -33.70 34.20 -52.02
C PRO A 51 -33.76 33.02 -51.03
N VAL A 52 -34.18 33.35 -49.81
CA VAL A 52 -34.34 32.47 -48.67
C VAL A 52 -35.47 31.47 -48.94
N PRO A 53 -35.26 30.13 -48.84
CA PRO A 53 -36.34 29.17 -48.77
C PRO A 53 -37.05 29.31 -47.41
N GLN A 54 -38.38 29.20 -47.41
CA GLN A 54 -39.17 29.18 -46.20
C GLN A 54 -38.70 28.05 -45.23
N PRO A 55 -38.71 28.28 -43.89
CA PRO A 55 -38.29 27.25 -42.94
C PRO A 55 -39.26 26.07 -42.98
N THR A 56 -38.75 24.93 -43.45
CA THR A 56 -39.36 23.64 -43.18
C THR A 56 -39.35 23.42 -41.67
N SER A 57 -40.51 23.15 -41.10
CA SER A 57 -40.67 22.81 -39.69
C SER A 57 -39.75 21.65 -39.35
N ILE A 58 -38.75 21.92 -38.47
CA ILE A 58 -37.89 20.89 -37.85
C ILE A 58 -38.82 20.00 -37.03
N PRO A 59 -38.83 18.65 -37.24
CA PRO A 59 -39.59 17.77 -36.37
C PRO A 59 -39.08 17.95 -34.94
N VAL A 60 -39.98 18.33 -34.02
CA VAL A 60 -39.68 18.31 -32.57
C VAL A 60 -39.32 16.86 -32.24
N PRO A 61 -38.12 16.58 -31.69
CA PRO A 61 -37.79 15.22 -31.31
C PRO A 61 -38.82 14.73 -30.31
N SER A 62 -39.44 13.59 -30.62
CA SER A 62 -40.33 12.91 -29.67
C SER A 62 -39.63 12.75 -28.34
N PRO A 63 -40.27 13.06 -27.21
CA PRO A 63 -39.67 12.86 -25.91
C PRO A 63 -39.22 11.41 -25.79
N THR A 64 -37.94 11.20 -25.49
CA THR A 64 -37.39 9.88 -25.20
C THR A 64 -38.24 9.26 -24.09
N PRO A 65 -38.73 8.02 -24.23
CA PRO A 65 -39.54 7.40 -23.20
C PRO A 65 -38.79 7.43 -21.87
N VAL A 66 -39.32 8.09 -20.85
CA VAL A 66 -38.77 8.06 -19.49
C VAL A 66 -38.90 6.62 -19.01
N ALA A 67 -37.80 6.01 -18.63
CA ALA A 67 -37.80 4.65 -18.07
C ALA A 67 -38.79 4.59 -16.89
N PRO A 68 -39.59 3.53 -16.75
CA PRO A 68 -40.54 3.41 -15.66
C PRO A 68 -39.82 3.49 -14.31
N VAL A 69 -40.44 4.19 -13.36
CA VAL A 69 -39.89 4.31 -11.99
C VAL A 69 -39.93 2.96 -11.31
N GLN A 70 -38.78 2.48 -10.83
CA GLN A 70 -38.64 1.19 -10.17
C GLN A 70 -39.15 1.29 -8.73
N THR A 71 -39.76 0.21 -8.25
CA THR A 71 -40.13 0.07 -6.83
C THR A 71 -38.96 -0.51 -6.00
N LEU A 72 -38.95 -0.26 -4.70
CA LEU A 72 -37.98 -0.86 -3.78
C LEU A 72 -38.06 -2.40 -3.81
N THR A 73 -39.27 -2.96 -3.95
CA THR A 73 -39.47 -4.41 -4.06
C THR A 73 -38.80 -5.00 -5.29
N GLU A 74 -38.86 -4.33 -6.44
CA GLU A 74 -38.17 -4.75 -7.67
C GLU A 74 -36.64 -4.73 -7.48
N LEU A 75 -36.08 -3.67 -6.85
CA LEU A 75 -34.67 -3.60 -6.53
C LEU A 75 -34.23 -4.77 -5.62
N GLN A 76 -34.97 -5.00 -4.54
CA GLN A 76 -34.72 -6.11 -3.61
C GLN A 76 -34.82 -7.47 -4.30
N SER A 77 -35.78 -7.64 -5.24
CA SER A 77 -35.91 -8.87 -6.02
C SER A 77 -34.70 -9.11 -6.92
N LYS A 78 -34.18 -8.09 -7.60
CA LYS A 78 -32.95 -8.17 -8.41
C LYS A 78 -31.75 -8.60 -7.54
N ILE A 79 -31.58 -7.99 -6.37
CA ILE A 79 -30.50 -8.37 -5.44
C ILE A 79 -30.65 -9.83 -5.00
N ARG A 80 -31.85 -10.27 -4.62
CA ARG A 80 -32.12 -11.68 -4.27
C ARG A 80 -31.79 -12.64 -5.42
N THR A 81 -32.13 -12.29 -6.66
CA THR A 81 -31.80 -13.08 -7.85
C THR A 81 -30.28 -13.24 -8.00
N THR A 82 -29.50 -12.17 -7.77
CA THR A 82 -28.04 -12.24 -7.79
C THR A 82 -27.51 -13.19 -6.70
N LEU A 83 -28.13 -13.20 -5.51
CA LEU A 83 -27.73 -14.07 -4.40
C LEU A 83 -28.16 -15.55 -4.56
N LEU A 84 -29.05 -15.87 -5.50
CA LEU A 84 -29.46 -17.25 -5.85
C LEU A 84 -28.57 -17.91 -6.90
N ARG A 85 -27.51 -17.25 -7.35
CA ARG A 85 -26.60 -17.81 -8.35
C ARG A 85 -26.02 -19.16 -7.89
N PRO A 86 -25.89 -20.15 -8.81
CA PRO A 86 -25.40 -21.49 -8.47
C PRO A 86 -24.01 -21.50 -7.80
N GLU A 87 -23.15 -20.55 -8.17
CA GLU A 87 -21.79 -20.41 -7.65
C GLU A 87 -21.76 -20.11 -6.14
N LEU A 88 -22.82 -19.49 -5.63
CA LEU A 88 -22.95 -19.14 -4.20
C LEU A 88 -23.48 -20.29 -3.32
N ARG A 89 -23.93 -21.39 -3.93
CA ARG A 89 -24.62 -22.46 -3.18
C ARG A 89 -23.78 -23.12 -2.08
N ARG A 90 -22.44 -23.13 -2.24
CA ARG A 90 -21.48 -23.69 -1.25
C ARG A 90 -20.75 -22.62 -0.44
N GLY A 91 -20.87 -21.37 -0.86
CA GLY A 91 -20.26 -20.22 -0.17
C GLY A 91 -21.24 -19.52 0.77
N SER A 92 -20.81 -18.41 1.28
CA SER A 92 -21.62 -17.54 2.11
C SER A 92 -21.50 -16.09 1.65
N VAL A 93 -22.63 -15.38 1.62
CA VAL A 93 -22.68 -13.95 1.27
C VAL A 93 -23.33 -13.18 2.41
N GLY A 94 -22.66 -12.15 2.87
CA GLY A 94 -23.19 -11.15 3.80
C GLY A 94 -23.43 -9.83 3.07
N VAL A 95 -24.61 -9.27 3.20
CA VAL A 95 -24.99 -7.98 2.60
C VAL A 95 -25.67 -7.10 3.61
N LYS A 96 -25.28 -5.82 3.67
CA LYS A 96 -26.03 -4.77 4.35
C LYS A 96 -26.01 -3.53 3.48
N ILE A 97 -27.18 -2.97 3.20
CA ILE A 97 -27.37 -1.75 2.41
C ILE A 97 -28.33 -0.86 3.19
N VAL A 98 -27.90 0.37 3.50
CA VAL A 98 -28.72 1.35 4.22
C VAL A 98 -28.68 2.70 3.51
N THR A 99 -29.72 3.50 3.67
CA THR A 99 -29.67 4.91 3.25
C THR A 99 -28.74 5.68 4.19
N LEU A 100 -27.88 6.55 3.64
CA LEU A 100 -26.94 7.33 4.44
C LEU A 100 -27.67 8.37 5.33
N ASN A 101 -28.74 8.95 4.83
CA ASN A 101 -29.43 10.06 5.49
C ASN A 101 -30.23 9.58 6.70
N THR A 102 -31.02 8.52 6.55
CA THR A 102 -31.98 8.05 7.54
C THR A 102 -31.56 6.76 8.25
N GLY A 103 -30.60 6.01 7.67
CA GLY A 103 -30.21 4.69 8.17
C GLY A 103 -31.24 3.59 7.86
N ARG A 104 -32.27 3.88 7.04
CA ARG A 104 -33.27 2.89 6.62
C ARG A 104 -32.59 1.73 5.89
N VAL A 105 -32.94 0.51 6.29
CA VAL A 105 -32.43 -0.71 5.63
C VAL A 105 -33.09 -0.85 4.26
N VAL A 106 -32.28 -0.86 3.21
CA VAL A 106 -32.67 -1.11 1.82
C VAL A 106 -32.69 -2.60 1.54
N PHE A 107 -31.64 -3.31 1.97
CA PHE A 107 -31.50 -4.75 1.84
C PHE A 107 -30.52 -5.28 2.88
N GLU A 108 -30.79 -6.47 3.40
CA GLU A 108 -29.86 -7.20 4.24
C GLU A 108 -29.97 -8.71 4.07
N GLU A 109 -28.84 -9.38 4.14
CA GLU A 109 -28.71 -10.84 4.13
C GLU A 109 -27.52 -11.20 5.04
N LYS A 110 -27.74 -12.02 6.07
CA LYS A 110 -26.71 -12.41 7.05
C LYS A 110 -25.91 -11.22 7.60
N ALA A 111 -26.57 -10.09 7.82
CA ALA A 111 -25.92 -8.80 8.12
C ALA A 111 -25.14 -8.81 9.44
N ASP A 112 -25.53 -9.63 10.41
CA ASP A 112 -24.90 -9.77 11.73
C ASP A 112 -24.08 -11.05 11.89
N GLN A 113 -23.88 -11.81 10.81
CA GLN A 113 -22.99 -12.97 10.82
C GLN A 113 -21.55 -12.55 10.53
N TYR A 114 -20.60 -13.31 11.04
CA TYR A 114 -19.19 -13.11 10.82
C TYR A 114 -18.73 -13.58 9.44
N PHE A 115 -17.90 -12.78 8.81
CA PHE A 115 -17.22 -13.06 7.55
C PHE A 115 -15.76 -12.66 7.65
N MET A 116 -14.89 -13.40 6.98
CA MET A 116 -13.52 -12.96 6.74
C MET A 116 -13.55 -11.71 5.85
N PRO A 117 -12.97 -10.58 6.30
CA PRO A 117 -13.10 -9.29 5.62
C PRO A 117 -12.09 -9.08 4.49
N ALA A 118 -10.99 -9.83 4.48
CA ALA A 118 -9.80 -9.42 3.77
C ALA A 118 -9.49 -7.93 4.06
N SER A 119 -9.03 -7.17 3.07
CA SER A 119 -8.65 -5.77 3.26
C SER A 119 -9.79 -4.80 3.64
N ASN A 120 -11.03 -5.28 3.83
CA ASN A 120 -12.06 -4.45 4.46
C ASN A 120 -11.79 -4.19 5.95
N MET A 121 -10.90 -4.97 6.60
CA MET A 121 -10.41 -4.65 7.94
C MET A 121 -9.73 -3.27 8.00
N LYS A 122 -9.06 -2.85 6.93
CA LYS A 122 -8.41 -1.52 6.83
C LYS A 122 -9.35 -0.35 7.12
N ASN A 123 -10.65 -0.51 6.85
CA ASN A 123 -11.65 0.53 7.15
C ASN A 123 -11.62 0.90 8.64
N PHE A 124 -11.56 -0.10 9.51
CA PHE A 124 -11.58 0.11 10.97
C PHE A 124 -10.27 0.75 11.46
N THR A 125 -9.14 0.25 10.98
CA THR A 125 -7.81 0.77 11.34
C THR A 125 -7.63 2.23 10.90
N VAL A 126 -7.93 2.53 9.61
CA VAL A 126 -7.68 3.86 9.05
C VAL A 126 -8.69 4.89 9.55
N ALA A 127 -9.97 4.52 9.72
CA ALA A 127 -10.97 5.40 10.31
C ALA A 127 -10.61 5.76 11.76
N THR A 128 -10.20 4.77 12.57
CA THR A 128 -9.74 5.01 13.94
C THR A 128 -8.53 5.95 13.97
N ALA A 129 -7.55 5.72 13.08
CA ALA A 129 -6.37 6.59 13.01
C ALA A 129 -6.74 8.02 12.60
N MET A 130 -7.68 8.19 11.67
CA MET A 130 -8.17 9.50 11.26
C MET A 130 -8.84 10.25 12.41
N GLU A 131 -9.60 9.56 13.26
CA GLU A 131 -10.26 10.15 14.43
C GLU A 131 -9.33 10.40 15.61
N LYS A 132 -8.36 9.51 15.86
CA LYS A 132 -7.50 9.55 17.06
C LYS A 132 -6.20 10.32 16.86
N LEU A 133 -5.63 10.30 15.64
CA LEU A 133 -4.40 11.00 15.31
C LEU A 133 -4.64 12.31 14.56
N SER A 134 -5.77 12.48 13.90
CA SER A 134 -6.17 13.52 12.93
C SER A 134 -5.61 13.33 11.51
N PRO A 135 -6.26 13.92 10.48
CA PRO A 135 -5.74 13.94 9.11
C PRO A 135 -4.40 14.68 8.94
N ASP A 136 -4.04 15.53 9.88
CA ASP A 136 -2.82 16.37 9.84
C ASP A 136 -1.63 15.72 10.55
N PHE A 137 -1.84 14.57 11.22
CA PHE A 137 -0.76 13.84 11.88
C PHE A 137 0.37 13.53 10.88
N ARG A 138 1.62 13.60 11.37
CA ARG A 138 2.81 13.28 10.57
C ARG A 138 3.67 12.26 11.29
N PHE A 139 4.13 11.28 10.56
CA PHE A 139 5.21 10.40 11.02
C PHE A 139 6.51 11.18 11.04
N VAL A 140 7.37 10.88 11.99
CA VAL A 140 8.62 11.63 12.19
C VAL A 140 9.79 10.68 12.30
N THR A 141 10.84 10.90 11.51
CA THR A 141 12.15 10.25 11.66
C THR A 141 13.13 11.30 12.19
N SER A 142 13.71 11.05 13.39
CA SER A 142 14.63 11.98 14.04
C SER A 142 16.07 11.47 13.96
N VAL A 143 17.01 12.40 13.87
CA VAL A 143 18.44 12.11 13.80
C VAL A 143 19.13 12.76 14.97
N PHE A 144 19.86 11.96 15.75
CA PHE A 144 20.53 12.39 16.98
C PHE A 144 22.03 12.16 16.90
N ALA A 145 22.79 13.01 17.59
CA ALA A 145 24.21 12.84 17.83
C ALA A 145 24.56 13.28 19.26
N ALA A 146 25.76 12.95 19.75
CA ALA A 146 26.23 13.38 21.06
C ALA A 146 26.38 14.92 21.15
N SER A 147 26.68 15.58 20.02
CA SER A 147 26.82 17.03 19.87
C SER A 147 26.50 17.48 18.47
N LYS A 148 26.35 18.78 18.22
CA LYS A 148 26.35 19.35 16.88
C LYS A 148 27.69 19.09 16.18
N PRO A 149 27.75 19.11 14.83
CA PRO A 149 29.00 18.99 14.09
C PRO A 149 29.96 20.11 14.47
N ASP A 150 31.25 19.82 14.48
CA ASP A 150 32.31 20.81 14.74
C ASP A 150 32.43 21.81 13.55
N ALA A 151 33.34 22.79 13.68
CA ALA A 151 33.54 23.83 12.67
C ALA A 151 33.91 23.29 11.26
N ASN A 152 34.45 22.07 11.19
CA ASN A 152 34.77 21.38 9.94
C ASN A 152 33.60 20.50 9.42
N GLY A 153 32.49 20.41 10.17
CA GLY A 153 31.36 19.58 9.86
C GLY A 153 31.50 18.12 10.31
N THR A 154 32.42 17.83 11.22
CA THR A 154 32.63 16.46 11.71
C THR A 154 31.76 16.18 12.93
N LEU A 155 31.02 15.08 12.90
CA LEU A 155 30.34 14.48 14.05
C LEU A 155 31.24 13.42 14.65
N ARG A 156 31.58 13.58 15.95
CA ARG A 156 32.35 12.59 16.73
C ARG A 156 31.39 11.73 17.57
N GLY A 157 31.66 10.42 17.61
CA GLY A 157 30.85 9.47 18.37
C GLY A 157 29.65 8.87 17.63
N GLY A 158 29.51 9.14 16.31
CA GLY A 158 28.52 8.54 15.49
C GLY A 158 27.18 9.30 15.36
N LEU A 159 26.25 8.71 14.64
CA LEU A 159 24.92 9.24 14.33
C LEU A 159 23.86 8.18 14.65
N SER A 160 22.82 8.56 15.37
CA SER A 160 21.68 7.69 15.66
C SER A 160 20.43 8.21 14.93
N VAL A 161 19.80 7.36 14.15
CA VAL A 161 18.51 7.63 13.50
C VAL A 161 17.42 6.92 14.29
N TYR A 162 16.38 7.63 14.70
CA TYR A 162 15.24 7.06 15.43
C TYR A 162 14.02 6.98 14.51
N GLY A 163 13.68 5.76 14.09
CA GLY A 163 12.53 5.47 13.26
C GLY A 163 11.23 5.41 14.05
N ARG A 164 10.15 5.94 13.47
CA ARG A 164 8.80 5.89 14.06
C ARG A 164 7.72 5.50 13.04
N GLY A 165 8.08 4.69 12.03
CA GLY A 165 7.12 4.12 11.09
C GLY A 165 6.73 5.07 9.95
N ASP A 166 7.62 5.93 9.47
CA ASP A 166 7.34 6.79 8.32
C ASP A 166 7.28 5.98 7.02
N VAL A 167 6.07 5.56 6.62
CA VAL A 167 5.82 4.81 5.38
C VAL A 167 6.01 5.65 4.11
N SER A 168 6.19 6.97 4.23
CA SER A 168 6.37 7.84 3.06
C SER A 168 7.76 7.75 2.44
N ILE A 169 8.69 7.06 3.09
CA ILE A 169 10.02 6.75 2.53
C ILE A 169 9.89 5.56 1.57
N SER A 170 9.11 5.75 0.52
CA SER A 170 8.86 4.72 -0.50
C SER A 170 8.59 5.32 -1.87
N THR A 171 8.71 4.49 -2.91
CA THR A 171 8.43 4.86 -4.31
C THR A 171 7.03 5.44 -4.50
N ALA A 172 6.04 4.98 -3.72
CA ALA A 172 4.65 5.43 -3.81
C ALA A 172 4.47 6.93 -3.50
N PHE A 173 5.35 7.52 -2.67
CA PHE A 173 5.34 8.94 -2.31
C PHE A 173 6.39 9.76 -3.05
N ASN A 174 7.29 9.12 -3.79
CA ASN A 174 8.46 9.72 -4.40
C ASN A 174 8.53 9.44 -5.92
N GLU A 175 7.39 9.47 -6.62
CA GLU A 175 7.27 9.37 -8.09
C GLU A 175 7.96 8.15 -8.72
N GLY A 176 8.05 7.04 -7.96
CA GLY A 176 8.70 5.81 -8.39
C GLY A 176 10.20 5.76 -8.12
N ASP A 177 10.81 6.79 -7.53
CA ASP A 177 12.22 6.81 -7.18
C ASP A 177 12.47 6.06 -5.86
N TYR A 178 13.33 5.04 -5.91
CA TYR A 178 13.68 4.19 -4.77
C TYR A 178 14.54 4.89 -3.71
N TYR A 179 15.25 5.95 -4.06
CA TYR A 179 16.22 6.61 -3.20
C TYR A 179 15.72 7.95 -2.66
N ARG A 180 14.79 8.60 -3.33
CA ARG A 180 14.35 9.98 -3.00
C ARG A 180 13.92 10.13 -1.54
N GLY A 181 13.19 9.17 -0.97
CA GLY A 181 12.77 9.24 0.44
C GLY A 181 13.96 9.24 1.40
N ILE A 182 14.97 8.39 1.14
CA ILE A 182 16.23 8.33 1.90
C ILE A 182 17.10 9.57 1.63
N GLU A 183 17.13 10.06 0.38
CA GLU A 183 17.86 11.29 0.02
C GLU A 183 17.32 12.50 0.78
N ASN A 184 16.01 12.61 0.95
CA ASN A 184 15.40 13.68 1.73
C ASN A 184 15.89 13.68 3.19
N LEU A 185 16.04 12.50 3.82
CA LEU A 185 16.61 12.39 5.16
C LEU A 185 18.12 12.76 5.17
N ALA A 186 18.88 12.25 4.22
CA ALA A 186 20.31 12.56 4.08
C ALA A 186 20.52 14.07 3.83
N ASP A 187 19.68 14.72 3.05
CA ASP A 187 19.73 16.18 2.81
C ASP A 187 19.52 16.97 4.11
N LYS A 188 18.62 16.52 5.01
CA LYS A 188 18.45 17.13 6.33
C LYS A 188 19.72 17.01 7.18
N ILE A 189 20.41 15.87 7.10
CA ILE A 189 21.67 15.65 7.80
C ILE A 189 22.77 16.58 7.25
N VAL A 190 22.90 16.68 5.93
CA VAL A 190 23.85 17.58 5.27
C VAL A 190 23.54 19.06 5.58
N GLN A 191 22.25 19.45 5.53
CA GLN A 191 21.80 20.81 5.86
C GLN A 191 22.10 21.19 7.32
N ALA A 192 22.17 20.21 8.22
CA ALA A 192 22.60 20.42 9.61
C ALA A 192 24.12 20.67 9.74
N GLY A 193 24.86 20.71 8.65
CA GLY A 193 26.29 20.99 8.59
C GLY A 193 27.17 19.74 8.69
N VAL A 194 26.60 18.53 8.63
CA VAL A 194 27.38 17.28 8.71
C VAL A 194 28.10 17.02 7.39
N LYS A 195 29.43 16.91 7.46
CA LYS A 195 30.30 16.58 6.32
C LYS A 195 31.07 15.28 6.53
N ARG A 196 31.14 14.78 7.75
CA ARG A 196 31.84 13.54 8.13
C ARG A 196 31.24 12.99 9.42
N ILE A 197 31.10 11.67 9.51
CA ILE A 197 30.66 10.95 10.72
C ILE A 197 31.82 10.07 11.18
N GLU A 198 32.42 10.43 12.31
CA GLU A 198 33.49 9.64 13.00
C GLU A 198 32.87 8.78 14.09
N GLY A 199 32.43 7.56 13.70
CA GLY A 199 31.74 6.60 14.54
C GLY A 199 30.67 5.87 13.77
N ASP A 200 29.81 5.15 14.48
CA ASP A 200 28.79 4.29 13.94
C ASP A 200 27.59 5.08 13.39
N LEU A 201 26.94 4.52 12.38
CA LEU A 201 25.60 4.89 11.93
C LEU A 201 24.59 3.90 12.53
N VAL A 202 23.81 4.33 13.50
CA VAL A 202 22.92 3.50 14.31
C VAL A 202 21.47 3.75 13.96
N GLY A 203 20.71 2.72 13.57
CA GLY A 203 19.26 2.75 13.45
C GLY A 203 18.60 2.30 14.75
N ASP A 204 17.88 3.17 15.42
CA ASP A 204 17.12 2.86 16.62
C ASP A 204 15.68 2.54 16.26
N GLU A 205 15.33 1.25 16.22
CA GLU A 205 13.99 0.76 15.92
C GLU A 205 13.13 0.47 17.17
N SER A 206 13.54 0.95 18.32
CA SER A 206 12.87 0.69 19.60
C SER A 206 11.48 1.31 19.76
N TYR A 207 10.98 2.00 18.73
CA TYR A 207 9.67 2.66 18.78
C TYR A 207 8.53 1.67 18.87
N PHE A 208 8.56 0.60 18.07
CA PHE A 208 7.57 -0.45 18.12
C PHE A 208 7.99 -1.59 19.05
N SER A 209 7.04 -2.17 19.76
CA SER A 209 7.22 -3.36 20.59
C SER A 209 6.46 -4.56 20.02
N GLY A 210 7.07 -5.74 20.12
CA GLY A 210 6.51 -7.00 19.58
C GLY A 210 7.35 -7.57 18.44
N GLY A 211 6.87 -8.65 17.84
CA GLY A 211 7.50 -9.26 16.67
C GLY A 211 7.16 -8.50 15.39
N ALA A 212 8.05 -8.50 14.40
CA ALA A 212 7.86 -7.79 13.13
C ALA A 212 6.73 -8.35 12.24
N ILE A 213 6.27 -9.57 12.52
CA ILE A 213 5.24 -10.28 11.75
C ILE A 213 4.04 -10.53 12.66
N PRO A 214 2.80 -10.13 12.28
CA PRO A 214 1.59 -10.51 12.99
C PRO A 214 1.46 -12.04 13.09
N ALA A 215 1.20 -12.55 14.29
CA ALA A 215 1.28 -13.98 14.61
C ALA A 215 0.30 -14.88 13.83
N THR A 216 -0.72 -14.30 13.21
CA THR A 216 -1.77 -15.01 12.47
C THR A 216 -1.65 -14.90 10.96
N TRP A 217 -0.51 -14.39 10.45
CA TRP A 217 -0.22 -14.39 9.01
C TRP A 217 0.23 -15.77 8.55
N GLU A 218 -0.15 -16.14 7.35
CA GLU A 218 0.25 -17.42 6.74
C GLU A 218 1.70 -17.31 6.25
N TRP A 219 2.47 -18.38 6.40
CA TRP A 219 3.91 -18.38 6.13
C TRP A 219 4.27 -18.14 4.66
N ASP A 220 3.40 -18.53 3.72
CA ASP A 220 3.57 -18.37 2.29
C ASP A 220 3.27 -16.94 1.80
N ASP A 221 2.61 -16.10 2.60
CA ASP A 221 2.49 -14.67 2.36
C ASP A 221 3.81 -13.92 2.60
N LEU A 222 4.69 -14.43 3.50
CA LEU A 222 5.87 -13.73 4.00
C LEU A 222 6.99 -13.52 2.97
N GLN A 223 6.91 -14.18 1.82
CA GLN A 223 7.81 -13.96 0.70
C GLN A 223 7.47 -12.68 -0.06
N TRP A 224 6.20 -12.26 -0.07
CA TRP A 224 5.68 -11.25 -0.96
C TRP A 224 5.52 -9.89 -0.26
N TYR A 225 5.53 -8.81 -1.03
CA TYR A 225 5.41 -7.45 -0.49
C TYR A 225 4.15 -7.23 0.38
N TRP A 226 3.08 -8.00 0.15
CA TRP A 226 1.86 -7.89 0.96
C TRP A 226 1.97 -8.52 2.34
N GLY A 227 2.95 -9.42 2.56
CA GLY A 227 3.31 -10.03 3.84
C GLY A 227 4.63 -9.50 4.40
N ALA A 228 5.06 -8.31 3.98
CA ALA A 228 6.31 -7.70 4.44
C ALA A 228 6.31 -7.41 5.95
N GLU A 229 7.47 -7.63 6.59
CA GLU A 229 7.72 -7.35 8.00
C GLU A 229 7.44 -5.88 8.34
N ILE A 230 6.89 -5.63 9.52
CA ILE A 230 6.62 -4.29 10.05
C ILE A 230 7.87 -3.78 10.76
N SER A 231 8.23 -2.53 10.52
CA SER A 231 9.42 -1.92 11.09
C SER A 231 9.18 -0.46 11.48
N ALA A 232 9.94 0.03 12.43
CA ALA A 232 10.03 1.47 12.71
C ALA A 232 10.75 2.25 11.58
N PHE A 233 11.42 1.53 10.66
CA PHE A 233 12.09 2.05 9.48
C PHE A 233 11.51 1.49 8.17
N PRO A 234 10.26 1.83 7.80
CA PRO A 234 9.77 1.43 6.51
C PRO A 234 10.58 2.05 5.38
N VAL A 235 10.89 1.25 4.36
CA VAL A 235 11.54 1.73 3.12
C VAL A 235 11.05 0.92 1.93
N ASN A 236 10.61 1.60 0.87
CA ASN A 236 10.14 0.96 -0.36
C ASN A 236 9.20 -0.23 -0.11
N ASP A 237 8.15 0.00 0.74
CA ASP A 237 7.15 -0.99 1.13
C ASP A 237 7.72 -2.22 1.87
N ASN A 238 8.94 -2.11 2.44
CA ASN A 238 9.74 -3.19 3.03
C ASN A 238 9.94 -4.36 2.05
N ALA A 239 10.11 -4.03 0.78
CA ALA A 239 10.30 -4.95 -0.31
C ALA A 239 11.35 -4.43 -1.30
N VAL A 240 11.84 -5.32 -2.14
CA VAL A 240 12.66 -4.98 -3.30
C VAL A 240 12.00 -5.51 -4.57
N ASP A 241 12.15 -4.79 -5.66
CA ASP A 241 11.65 -5.24 -6.96
C ASP A 241 12.67 -6.18 -7.62
N LEU A 242 12.22 -7.39 -7.89
CA LEU A 242 12.96 -8.41 -8.60
C LEU A 242 12.49 -8.48 -10.05
N SER A 243 13.43 -8.43 -10.99
CA SER A 243 13.18 -8.80 -12.38
C SER A 243 14.11 -9.92 -12.82
N VAL A 244 13.56 -10.89 -13.55
CA VAL A 244 14.29 -11.99 -14.16
C VAL A 244 13.98 -11.99 -15.65
N GLY A 245 15.00 -11.84 -16.48
CA GLY A 245 14.86 -11.86 -17.93
C GLY A 245 15.72 -12.96 -18.56
N PRO A 246 15.44 -13.35 -19.82
CA PRO A 246 16.31 -14.28 -20.54
C PRO A 246 17.65 -13.63 -20.86
N GLY A 247 18.73 -14.41 -20.78
CA GLY A 247 20.06 -14.12 -21.34
C GLY A 247 20.18 -14.63 -22.76
N ALA A 248 21.43 -14.88 -23.21
CA ALA A 248 21.67 -15.61 -24.44
C ALA A 248 21.28 -17.10 -24.26
N PRO A 249 20.91 -17.82 -25.33
CA PRO A 249 20.61 -19.24 -25.24
C PRO A 249 21.70 -20.04 -24.50
N ASN A 250 21.30 -20.93 -23.58
CA ASN A 250 22.15 -21.74 -22.71
C ASN A 250 23.07 -20.95 -21.74
N THR A 251 22.74 -19.68 -21.49
CA THR A 251 23.40 -18.86 -20.45
C THR A 251 22.47 -18.63 -19.25
N PRO A 252 23.01 -18.22 -18.09
CA PRO A 252 22.17 -17.85 -16.96
C PRO A 252 21.13 -16.77 -17.32
N CYS A 253 19.95 -16.84 -16.69
CA CYS A 253 18.98 -15.75 -16.74
C CYS A 253 19.58 -14.47 -16.14
N ILE A 254 19.17 -13.30 -16.64
CA ILE A 254 19.59 -12.00 -16.13
C ILE A 254 18.67 -11.62 -14.96
N VAL A 255 19.27 -11.40 -13.80
CA VAL A 255 18.53 -11.03 -12.58
C VAL A 255 18.92 -9.63 -12.14
N GLN A 256 17.91 -8.81 -11.84
CA GLN A 256 18.09 -7.48 -11.29
C GLN A 256 17.24 -7.31 -10.04
N VAL A 257 17.78 -6.66 -9.01
CA VAL A 257 17.10 -6.28 -7.77
C VAL A 257 17.20 -4.76 -7.60
N LEU A 258 16.09 -4.10 -7.35
CA LEU A 258 16.02 -2.66 -7.10
C LEU A 258 15.31 -2.35 -5.77
N PRO A 259 15.80 -1.37 -4.99
CA PRO A 259 17.05 -0.62 -5.20
C PRO A 259 18.29 -1.51 -5.11
N ILE A 260 19.39 -1.09 -5.75
CA ILE A 260 20.68 -1.77 -5.58
C ILE A 260 21.11 -1.63 -4.11
N ASN A 261 21.38 -2.75 -3.46
CA ASN A 261 21.70 -2.81 -2.04
C ASN A 261 22.63 -3.97 -1.70
N VAL A 262 23.17 -3.96 -0.49
CA VAL A 262 24.10 -5.01 0.03
C VAL A 262 23.41 -6.02 0.94
N VAL A 263 22.10 -5.85 1.22
CA VAL A 263 21.34 -6.66 2.18
C VAL A 263 20.80 -7.92 1.51
N VAL A 264 20.34 -7.79 0.26
CA VAL A 264 19.76 -8.90 -0.50
C VAL A 264 20.84 -9.67 -1.26
N LYS A 265 20.88 -10.99 -1.05
CA LYS A 265 21.73 -11.93 -1.79
C LYS A 265 20.90 -12.73 -2.78
N VAL A 266 21.31 -12.74 -4.04
CA VAL A 266 20.69 -13.54 -5.10
C VAL A 266 21.54 -14.78 -5.38
N VAL A 267 20.89 -15.95 -5.35
CA VAL A 267 21.44 -17.22 -5.82
C VAL A 267 20.72 -17.59 -7.11
N ASN A 268 21.37 -17.39 -8.25
CA ASN A 268 20.77 -17.60 -9.55
C ASN A 268 21.32 -18.86 -10.23
N THR A 269 20.45 -19.85 -10.41
CA THR A 269 20.68 -21.06 -11.17
C THR A 269 19.72 -21.21 -12.36
N CYS A 270 18.93 -20.17 -12.67
CA CYS A 270 18.06 -20.13 -13.83
C CYS A 270 18.89 -20.10 -15.12
N VAL A 271 18.49 -20.89 -16.12
CA VAL A 271 19.15 -20.95 -17.43
C VAL A 271 18.16 -20.53 -18.53
N THR A 272 18.65 -19.76 -19.49
CA THR A 272 17.88 -19.38 -20.68
C THR A 272 17.83 -20.55 -21.64
N MET A 273 16.74 -21.32 -21.59
CA MET A 273 16.55 -22.50 -22.42
C MET A 273 15.07 -22.92 -22.51
N GLY A 274 14.77 -23.85 -23.41
CA GLY A 274 13.44 -24.43 -23.54
C GLY A 274 12.47 -23.56 -24.35
N SER A 275 11.21 -24.02 -24.44
CA SER A 275 10.11 -23.37 -25.16
C SER A 275 9.00 -22.82 -24.23
N ALA A 276 9.03 -23.18 -22.95
CA ALA A 276 8.10 -22.71 -21.93
C ALA A 276 8.87 -22.26 -20.67
N ARG A 277 8.28 -21.32 -19.93
CA ARG A 277 8.83 -20.86 -18.67
C ARG A 277 8.62 -21.91 -17.57
N ASP A 278 9.69 -22.34 -16.92
CA ASP A 278 9.70 -23.12 -15.68
C ASP A 278 10.58 -22.39 -14.66
N LEU A 279 10.17 -21.17 -14.29
CA LEU A 279 10.90 -20.30 -13.37
C LEU A 279 10.35 -20.47 -11.95
N ARG A 280 11.25 -20.66 -11.00
CA ARG A 280 10.97 -20.66 -9.57
C ARG A 280 11.73 -19.52 -8.90
N VAL A 281 11.03 -18.78 -8.06
CA VAL A 281 11.57 -17.69 -7.26
C VAL A 281 11.18 -17.95 -5.81
N GLU A 282 12.16 -18.22 -4.97
CA GLU A 282 11.95 -18.55 -3.56
C GLU A 282 12.81 -17.66 -2.67
N LYS A 283 12.21 -17.13 -1.61
CA LYS A 283 12.93 -16.43 -0.53
C LYS A 283 13.10 -17.39 0.64
N LYS A 284 14.31 -17.50 1.17
CA LYS A 284 14.52 -18.22 2.43
C LYS A 284 13.85 -17.50 3.58
N LEU A 285 12.99 -18.21 4.29
CA LEU A 285 12.22 -17.64 5.40
C LEU A 285 13.16 -17.00 6.45
N GLY A 286 12.85 -15.76 6.86
CA GLY A 286 13.65 -15.00 7.81
C GLY A 286 15.02 -14.53 7.30
N GLN A 287 15.32 -14.70 5.99
CA GLN A 287 16.59 -14.30 5.39
C GLN A 287 16.37 -13.48 4.12
N ASN A 288 17.36 -12.67 3.76
CA ASN A 288 17.37 -11.92 2.50
C ASN A 288 18.13 -12.67 1.40
N VAL A 289 17.88 -13.97 1.28
CA VAL A 289 18.46 -14.84 0.24
C VAL A 289 17.34 -15.23 -0.73
N PHE A 290 17.47 -14.79 -2.00
CA PHE A 290 16.53 -15.09 -3.07
C PHE A 290 17.15 -16.15 -3.99
N GLU A 291 16.50 -17.31 -4.07
CA GLU A 291 16.89 -18.42 -4.93
C GLU A 291 16.05 -18.38 -6.20
N ILE A 292 16.73 -18.29 -7.35
CA ILE A 292 16.11 -18.22 -8.67
C ILE A 292 16.60 -19.41 -9.46
N SER A 293 15.68 -20.30 -9.83
CA SER A 293 16.01 -21.58 -10.46
C SER A 293 15.07 -21.91 -11.62
N GLY A 294 15.40 -22.97 -12.35
CA GLY A 294 14.62 -23.44 -13.49
C GLY A 294 15.05 -22.84 -14.81
N SER A 295 14.11 -22.56 -15.72
CA SER A 295 14.43 -22.08 -17.06
C SER A 295 13.45 -21.05 -17.60
N MET A 296 13.95 -20.28 -18.58
CA MET A 296 13.18 -19.25 -19.27
C MET A 296 13.53 -19.25 -20.76
N PRO A 297 12.55 -19.29 -21.70
CA PRO A 297 12.83 -19.20 -23.14
C PRO A 297 13.54 -17.91 -23.51
N ALA A 298 14.40 -17.93 -24.53
CA ALA A 298 15.12 -16.74 -25.02
C ALA A 298 14.18 -15.59 -25.47
N GLY A 299 12.96 -15.92 -25.93
CA GLY A 299 11.93 -14.93 -26.32
C GLY A 299 10.94 -14.58 -25.22
N ASP A 300 11.20 -14.97 -23.96
CA ASP A 300 10.29 -14.70 -22.84
C ASP A 300 10.24 -13.22 -22.49
N GLY A 301 9.05 -12.70 -22.16
CA GLY A 301 8.85 -11.30 -21.76
C GLY A 301 9.40 -10.91 -20.38
N GLY A 302 10.00 -11.88 -19.66
CA GLY A 302 10.55 -11.70 -18.33
C GLY A 302 9.49 -11.87 -17.20
N TYR A 303 10.02 -12.00 -16.00
CA TYR A 303 9.26 -12.06 -14.74
C TYR A 303 9.58 -10.82 -13.91
N LYS A 304 8.55 -10.25 -13.29
CA LYS A 304 8.71 -9.12 -12.36
C LYS A 304 7.80 -9.32 -11.15
N ASN A 305 8.35 -9.11 -9.97
CA ASN A 305 7.58 -9.13 -8.72
C ASN A 305 8.33 -8.37 -7.63
N SER A 306 7.61 -7.99 -6.56
CA SER A 306 8.19 -7.37 -5.37
C SER A 306 8.27 -8.39 -4.25
N ILE A 307 9.49 -8.62 -3.74
CA ILE A 307 9.82 -9.61 -2.70
C ILE A 307 10.06 -8.89 -1.38
N ALA A 308 9.39 -9.33 -0.33
CA ALA A 308 9.56 -8.79 1.01
C ALA A 308 10.99 -8.95 1.53
N VAL A 309 11.51 -7.94 2.23
CA VAL A 309 12.81 -7.97 2.89
C VAL A 309 12.62 -8.33 4.36
N SER A 310 13.41 -9.26 4.86
CA SER A 310 13.54 -9.51 6.30
C SER A 310 14.44 -8.45 6.94
N HIS A 311 14.12 -8.01 8.15
CA HIS A 311 14.82 -6.94 8.87
C HIS A 311 14.90 -5.63 8.05
N PRO A 312 13.75 -5.00 7.69
CA PRO A 312 13.73 -3.81 6.82
C PRO A 312 14.58 -2.65 7.31
N ALA A 313 14.78 -2.52 8.63
CA ALA A 313 15.64 -1.51 9.22
C ALA A 313 17.09 -1.62 8.73
N GLU A 314 17.59 -2.82 8.48
CA GLU A 314 18.94 -3.03 7.92
C GLU A 314 19.02 -2.50 6.48
N LEU A 315 17.98 -2.74 5.66
CA LEU A 315 17.90 -2.19 4.30
C LEU A 315 17.85 -0.67 4.33
N PHE A 316 17.01 -0.08 5.20
CA PHE A 316 16.93 1.36 5.37
C PHE A 316 18.30 1.97 5.71
N MET A 317 18.98 1.41 6.70
CA MET A 317 20.27 1.94 7.17
C MET A 317 21.38 1.74 6.13
N ALA A 318 21.38 0.63 5.40
CA ALA A 318 22.31 0.39 4.30
C ALA A 318 22.13 1.42 3.16
N LEU A 319 20.86 1.70 2.78
CA LEU A 319 20.56 2.71 1.77
C LEU A 319 20.92 4.12 2.26
N LEU A 320 20.65 4.45 3.52
CA LEU A 320 21.02 5.75 4.09
C LEU A 320 22.55 5.94 4.07
N ARG A 321 23.34 4.93 4.48
CA ARG A 321 24.80 4.97 4.37
C ARG A 321 25.25 5.22 2.93
N GLN A 322 24.72 4.46 1.99
CA GLN A 322 25.05 4.59 0.57
C GLN A 322 24.75 6.01 0.04
N VAL A 323 23.62 6.58 0.44
CA VAL A 323 23.23 7.94 0.03
C VAL A 323 24.12 9.00 0.68
N LEU A 324 24.44 8.87 1.99
CA LEU A 324 25.36 9.78 2.68
C LEU A 324 26.75 9.78 2.01
N GLU A 325 27.30 8.61 1.71
CA GLU A 325 28.59 8.46 1.02
C GLU A 325 28.55 9.11 -0.39
N ARG A 326 27.48 8.90 -1.16
CA ARG A 326 27.27 9.58 -2.45
C ARG A 326 27.20 11.10 -2.34
N LYS A 327 26.69 11.62 -1.22
CA LYS A 327 26.64 13.07 -0.92
C LYS A 327 27.94 13.61 -0.31
N GLY A 328 29.00 12.81 -0.27
CA GLY A 328 30.30 13.22 0.26
C GLY A 328 30.37 13.25 1.79
N VAL A 329 29.49 12.54 2.49
CA VAL A 329 29.49 12.37 3.96
C VAL A 329 29.98 10.96 4.31
N PRO A 330 31.27 10.71 4.46
CA PRO A 330 31.80 9.41 4.83
C PRO A 330 31.44 9.04 6.28
N VAL A 331 31.14 7.75 6.49
CA VAL A 331 30.90 7.16 7.82
C VAL A 331 32.04 6.21 8.13
N THR A 332 32.83 6.48 9.20
CA THR A 332 34.03 5.70 9.49
C THR A 332 33.75 4.43 10.30
N GLY A 333 32.66 4.42 11.06
CA GLY A 333 32.24 3.28 11.86
C GLY A 333 31.32 2.30 11.10
N GLN A 334 30.73 1.40 11.86
CA GLN A 334 29.82 0.38 11.34
C GLN A 334 28.39 0.92 11.19
N THR A 335 27.60 0.29 10.34
CA THR A 335 26.16 0.49 10.28
C THR A 335 25.49 -0.65 11.04
N ARG A 336 24.63 -0.32 12.00
CA ARG A 336 23.92 -1.33 12.80
C ARG A 336 22.53 -0.85 13.20
N VAL A 337 21.65 -1.79 13.51
CA VAL A 337 20.30 -1.55 14.02
C VAL A 337 20.26 -2.00 15.48
N ILE A 338 19.58 -1.23 16.33
CA ILE A 338 19.39 -1.55 17.74
C ILE A 338 17.91 -1.55 18.10
N GLY A 339 17.53 -2.52 18.93
CA GLY A 339 16.21 -2.59 19.54
C GLY A 339 16.14 -1.97 20.94
N ALA A 340 14.99 -2.11 21.59
CA ALA A 340 14.73 -1.51 22.91
C ALA A 340 15.71 -1.96 24.00
N LYS A 341 16.16 -3.23 23.98
CA LYS A 341 17.11 -3.76 24.99
C LYS A 341 18.48 -3.09 24.85
N GLU A 342 19.00 -3.03 23.64
CA GLU A 342 20.31 -2.42 23.37
C GLU A 342 20.30 -0.91 23.62
N LYS A 343 19.19 -0.23 23.24
CA LYS A 343 18.99 1.18 23.58
C LYS A 343 19.06 1.43 25.07
N ALA A 344 18.40 0.60 25.89
CA ALA A 344 18.44 0.74 27.34
C ALA A 344 19.87 0.60 27.90
N ILE A 345 20.65 -0.35 27.38
CA ILE A 345 22.07 -0.54 27.77
C ILE A 345 22.89 0.70 27.38
N MET A 346 22.73 1.21 26.19
CA MET A 346 23.45 2.41 25.72
C MET A 346 23.09 3.66 26.52
N ALA A 347 21.83 3.81 26.90
CA ALA A 347 21.36 4.94 27.71
C ALA A 347 22.01 4.97 29.08
N VAL A 348 22.26 3.80 29.70
CA VAL A 348 22.99 3.71 30.99
C VAL A 348 24.47 4.07 30.83
N ALA A 349 25.06 3.76 29.68
CA ALA A 349 26.49 4.04 29.42
C ALA A 349 26.74 5.49 29.00
N SER A 350 25.73 6.26 28.62
CA SER A 350 25.88 7.65 28.17
C SER A 350 25.57 8.63 29.30
N SER A 351 26.49 9.54 29.56
CA SER A 351 26.33 10.61 30.57
C SER A 351 25.67 11.88 30.05
N THR A 352 25.48 11.99 28.72
CA THR A 352 24.94 13.18 28.06
C THR A 352 23.68 12.84 27.23
N ALA A 353 22.66 13.70 27.32
CA ALA A 353 21.48 13.59 26.48
C ALA A 353 21.84 13.86 25.00
N PRO A 354 21.40 13.04 24.05
CA PRO A 354 21.67 13.25 22.64
C PRO A 354 20.95 14.51 22.12
N VAL A 355 21.59 15.21 21.19
CA VAL A 355 21.06 16.40 20.51
C VAL A 355 20.38 15.98 19.20
N GLU A 356 19.14 16.38 18.98
CA GLU A 356 18.47 16.22 17.68
C GLU A 356 19.10 17.21 16.69
N ILE A 357 19.72 16.68 15.64
CA ILE A 357 20.43 17.47 14.63
C ILE A 357 19.65 17.59 13.32
N ALA A 358 18.77 16.63 13.06
CA ALA A 358 17.92 16.65 11.86
C ALA A 358 16.60 15.94 12.14
N ARG A 359 15.56 16.32 11.36
CA ARG A 359 14.23 15.74 11.44
C ARG A 359 13.63 15.68 10.05
N LEU A 360 13.01 14.55 9.71
CA LEU A 360 12.18 14.38 8.53
C LEU A 360 10.74 14.08 8.97
N GLU A 361 9.78 14.77 8.35
CA GLU A 361 8.35 14.56 8.59
C GLU A 361 7.69 14.04 7.31
N SER A 362 6.78 13.09 7.47
CA SER A 362 5.96 12.59 6.37
C SER A 362 5.00 13.66 5.81
N PRO A 363 4.39 13.45 4.64
CA PRO A 363 3.14 14.12 4.30
C PRO A 363 2.07 13.91 5.39
N PRO A 364 1.01 14.74 5.44
CA PRO A 364 -0.06 14.57 6.42
C PRO A 364 -0.76 13.20 6.28
N PHE A 365 -1.32 12.71 7.38
CA PHE A 365 -1.96 11.40 7.44
C PHE A 365 -3.06 11.22 6.40
N SER A 366 -3.78 12.27 6.03
CA SER A 366 -4.77 12.23 4.93
C SER A 366 -4.17 11.71 3.60
N VAL A 367 -2.95 12.12 3.27
CA VAL A 367 -2.22 11.61 2.10
C VAL A 367 -1.77 10.17 2.31
N VAL A 368 -1.24 9.85 3.50
CA VAL A 368 -0.85 8.49 3.86
C VAL A 368 -2.05 7.55 3.80
N ALA A 369 -3.21 7.95 4.34
CA ALA A 369 -4.44 7.19 4.29
C ALA A 369 -4.89 6.87 2.85
N ALA A 370 -4.81 7.85 1.94
CA ALA A 370 -5.13 7.63 0.52
C ALA A 370 -4.16 6.64 -0.15
N LYS A 371 -2.85 6.77 0.11
CA LYS A 371 -1.81 5.85 -0.39
C LYS A 371 -1.90 4.46 0.26
N THR A 372 -2.55 4.34 1.40
CA THR A 372 -2.83 3.05 2.07
C THR A 372 -4.08 2.39 1.51
N MET A 373 -5.19 3.14 1.44
CA MET A 373 -6.51 2.59 1.15
C MET A 373 -6.70 2.28 -0.34
N LYS A 374 -6.28 3.19 -1.24
CA LYS A 374 -6.51 3.05 -2.69
C LYS A 374 -5.79 1.84 -3.30
N PRO A 375 -4.47 1.61 -3.09
CA PRO A 375 -3.79 0.41 -3.55
C PRO A 375 -4.00 -0.79 -2.62
N SER A 376 -4.58 -0.56 -1.42
CA SER A 376 -4.79 -1.60 -0.40
C SER A 376 -3.50 -2.12 0.26
N GLN A 377 -2.57 -1.22 0.61
CA GLN A 377 -1.25 -1.56 1.14
C GLN A 377 -1.32 -2.12 2.57
N ASN A 378 -0.84 -3.36 2.77
CA ASN A 378 -0.93 -4.05 4.06
C ASN A 378 0.06 -3.47 5.08
N MET A 379 1.35 -3.42 4.72
CA MET A 379 2.41 -2.95 5.61
C MET A 379 2.13 -1.54 6.15
N TYR A 380 1.62 -0.62 5.31
CA TYR A 380 1.24 0.71 5.76
C TYR A 380 0.10 0.65 6.80
N THR A 381 -0.88 -0.22 6.59
CA THR A 381 -2.00 -0.33 7.53
C THR A 381 -1.56 -0.91 8.87
N GLU A 382 -0.67 -1.91 8.86
CA GLU A 382 -0.08 -2.44 10.10
C GLU A 382 0.72 -1.36 10.83
N THR A 383 1.56 -0.61 10.11
CA THR A 383 2.31 0.51 10.69
C THR A 383 1.40 1.56 11.30
N ILE A 384 0.25 1.87 10.66
CA ILE A 384 -0.77 2.78 11.21
C ILE A 384 -1.38 2.19 12.49
N LEU A 385 -1.73 0.91 12.51
CA LEU A 385 -2.26 0.24 13.69
C LEU A 385 -1.28 0.28 14.86
N TRP A 386 0.00 -0.02 14.60
CA TRP A 386 1.04 -0.02 15.63
C TRP A 386 1.32 1.40 16.13
N THR A 387 1.26 2.39 15.23
CA THR A 387 1.38 3.81 15.60
C THR A 387 0.22 4.27 16.49
N LEU A 388 -1.01 3.79 16.25
CA LEU A 388 -2.12 4.00 17.18
C LEU A 388 -1.79 3.48 18.58
N GLY A 389 -1.22 2.28 18.67
CA GLY A 389 -0.78 1.69 19.93
C GLY A 389 0.28 2.52 20.64
N GLU A 390 1.22 3.14 19.91
CA GLU A 390 2.28 3.94 20.47
C GLU A 390 1.87 5.38 20.79
N GLN A 391 0.98 5.99 20.02
CA GLN A 391 0.60 7.39 20.20
C GLN A 391 -0.52 7.58 21.21
N VAL A 392 -1.51 6.68 21.21
CA VAL A 392 -2.74 6.85 21.99
C VAL A 392 -3.16 5.59 22.77
N GLY A 393 -2.46 4.47 22.62
CA GLY A 393 -2.72 3.24 23.36
C GLY A 393 -2.31 3.32 24.82
N ASP A 394 -2.99 2.55 25.67
CA ASP A 394 -2.65 2.42 27.08
C ASP A 394 -1.30 1.67 27.25
N LYS A 395 -0.33 2.33 27.89
CA LYS A 395 1.01 1.80 28.16
C LYS A 395 1.18 1.25 29.59
N SER A 396 0.11 1.20 30.38
CA SER A 396 0.16 0.69 31.76
C SER A 396 0.53 -0.79 31.82
N ASN A 397 0.20 -1.57 30.77
CA ASN A 397 0.62 -2.96 30.63
C ASN A 397 1.81 -3.09 29.66
N PRO A 398 3.05 -3.20 30.14
CA PRO A 398 4.24 -3.29 29.29
C PRO A 398 4.37 -4.63 28.53
N LYS A 399 3.52 -5.62 28.84
CA LYS A 399 3.50 -6.91 28.11
C LYS A 399 2.78 -6.82 26.77
N LEU A 400 1.91 -5.82 26.59
CA LEU A 400 1.21 -5.64 25.33
C LEU A 400 2.15 -5.08 24.26
N THR A 401 2.06 -5.66 23.08
CA THR A 401 2.75 -5.19 21.87
C THR A 401 2.12 -3.90 21.33
N SER A 402 2.82 -3.20 20.45
CA SER A 402 2.27 -2.04 19.73
C SER A 402 1.00 -2.40 18.98
N ALA A 403 0.95 -3.58 18.33
CA ALA A 403 -0.22 -4.09 17.63
C ALA A 403 -1.42 -4.29 18.56
N GLU A 404 -1.21 -4.99 19.70
CA GLU A 404 -2.28 -5.26 20.67
C GLU A 404 -2.85 -3.99 21.28
N ARG A 405 -2.00 -3.01 21.61
CA ARG A 405 -2.46 -1.68 22.05
C ARG A 405 -3.24 -0.96 20.94
N GLY A 406 -2.79 -1.05 19.67
CA GLY A 406 -3.48 -0.49 18.53
C GLY A 406 -4.87 -1.11 18.33
N ILE A 407 -5.00 -2.44 18.42
CA ILE A 407 -6.28 -3.16 18.38
C ILE A 407 -7.20 -2.71 19.51
N ALA A 408 -6.67 -2.51 20.73
CA ALA A 408 -7.45 -1.99 21.85
C ALA A 408 -7.99 -0.58 21.56
N VAL A 409 -7.18 0.30 20.98
CA VAL A 409 -7.61 1.65 20.56
C VAL A 409 -8.74 1.58 19.52
N VAL A 410 -8.63 0.68 18.52
CA VAL A 410 -9.69 0.48 17.52
C VAL A 410 -10.98 0.02 18.21
N ARG A 411 -10.91 -1.00 19.06
CA ARG A 411 -12.07 -1.52 19.79
C ARG A 411 -12.75 -0.45 20.65
N ASP A 412 -11.96 0.36 21.35
CA ASP A 412 -12.49 1.42 22.21
C ASP A 412 -13.13 2.54 21.40
N PHE A 413 -12.56 2.90 20.24
CA PHE A 413 -13.18 3.85 19.32
C PHE A 413 -14.52 3.32 18.80
N LEU A 414 -14.59 2.07 18.37
CA LEU A 414 -15.83 1.46 17.87
C LEU A 414 -16.93 1.45 18.94
N ARG A 415 -16.57 1.18 20.21
CA ARG A 415 -17.50 1.28 21.34
C ARG A 415 -17.97 2.73 21.56
N GLN A 416 -17.08 3.71 21.47
CA GLN A 416 -17.42 5.15 21.61
C GLN A 416 -18.41 5.63 20.55
N ILE A 417 -18.36 5.11 19.33
CA ILE A 417 -19.31 5.46 18.27
C ILE A 417 -20.60 4.64 18.29
N GLY A 418 -20.81 3.84 19.35
CA GLY A 418 -22.03 3.05 19.54
C GLY A 418 -22.13 1.79 18.69
N MET A 419 -21.00 1.26 18.20
CA MET A 419 -21.01 0.00 17.49
C MET A 419 -21.33 -1.14 18.46
N PRO A 420 -22.23 -2.08 18.09
CA PRO A 420 -22.53 -3.24 18.92
C PRO A 420 -21.27 -4.02 19.26
N GLU A 421 -21.17 -4.49 20.51
CA GLU A 421 -20.11 -5.38 20.93
C GLU A 421 -20.12 -6.67 20.09
N GLY A 422 -18.92 -7.17 19.73
CA GLY A 422 -18.81 -8.34 18.86
C GLY A 422 -19.03 -8.06 17.38
N GLY A 423 -19.15 -6.81 16.92
CA GLY A 423 -19.26 -6.49 15.48
C GLY A 423 -18.01 -6.84 14.68
N ILE A 424 -16.84 -6.89 15.34
CA ILE A 424 -15.56 -7.28 14.74
C ILE A 424 -14.72 -8.14 15.68
N LEU A 425 -13.93 -9.06 15.12
CA LEU A 425 -12.80 -9.73 15.76
C LEU A 425 -11.55 -9.37 14.96
N GLN A 426 -10.67 -8.57 15.55
CA GLN A 426 -9.49 -8.03 14.88
C GLN A 426 -8.22 -8.69 15.40
N HIS A 427 -7.37 -9.20 14.49
CA HIS A 427 -6.08 -9.81 14.76
C HIS A 427 -4.91 -9.06 14.12
N ASP A 428 -5.18 -8.30 13.05
CA ASP A 428 -4.22 -7.41 12.41
C ASP A 428 -4.92 -6.13 11.90
N GLY A 429 -4.16 -5.19 11.39
CA GLY A 429 -4.71 -3.94 10.85
C GLY A 429 -5.20 -4.05 9.42
N SER A 430 -4.59 -4.92 8.64
CA SER A 430 -4.70 -4.97 7.18
C SER A 430 -5.79 -5.90 6.66
N GLY A 431 -6.15 -6.92 7.44
CA GLY A 431 -7.05 -7.97 7.01
C GLY A 431 -6.37 -9.10 6.22
N LEU A 432 -5.05 -9.21 6.28
CA LEU A 432 -4.32 -10.34 5.71
C LEU A 432 -4.57 -11.60 6.52
N SER A 433 -4.62 -11.48 7.85
CA SER A 433 -4.98 -12.58 8.73
C SER A 433 -6.39 -13.12 8.45
N ARG A 434 -6.50 -14.43 8.24
CA ARG A 434 -7.79 -15.12 8.08
C ARG A 434 -8.57 -15.26 9.40
N HIS A 435 -7.96 -14.93 10.54
CA HIS A 435 -8.60 -14.89 11.85
C HIS A 435 -9.45 -13.62 12.05
N ASN A 436 -9.26 -12.60 11.22
CA ASN A 436 -10.13 -11.43 11.26
C ASN A 436 -11.55 -11.78 10.85
N LEU A 437 -12.54 -11.33 11.62
CA LEU A 437 -13.96 -11.47 11.29
C LEU A 437 -14.67 -10.13 11.48
N ILE A 438 -15.59 -9.83 10.57
CA ILE A 438 -16.45 -8.64 10.66
C ILE A 438 -17.88 -9.00 10.27
N THR A 439 -18.82 -8.19 10.71
CA THR A 439 -20.21 -8.25 10.24
C THR A 439 -20.48 -7.14 9.21
N PRO A 440 -21.31 -7.37 8.18
CA PRO A 440 -21.77 -6.29 7.29
C PRO A 440 -22.38 -5.10 8.03
N SER A 441 -23.09 -5.35 9.14
CA SER A 441 -23.67 -4.31 9.99
C SER A 441 -22.61 -3.41 10.62
N ALA A 442 -21.50 -3.99 11.13
CA ALA A 442 -20.39 -3.21 11.68
C ALA A 442 -19.76 -2.28 10.63
N VAL A 443 -19.58 -2.78 9.39
CA VAL A 443 -19.04 -1.98 8.30
C VAL A 443 -19.96 -0.81 7.95
N THR A 444 -21.26 -1.06 7.78
CA THR A 444 -22.21 0.02 7.45
C THR A 444 -22.35 1.04 8.57
N ALA A 445 -22.29 0.62 9.83
CA ALA A 445 -22.26 1.53 10.98
C ALA A 445 -21.03 2.45 10.96
N LEU A 446 -19.83 1.90 10.71
CA LEU A 446 -18.59 2.67 10.57
C LEU A 446 -18.69 3.71 9.44
N TYR A 447 -19.12 3.30 8.25
CA TYR A 447 -19.24 4.20 7.10
C TYR A 447 -20.28 5.30 7.34
N THR A 448 -21.41 4.97 8.00
CA THR A 448 -22.44 5.95 8.37
C THR A 448 -21.89 6.97 9.37
N TYR A 449 -21.10 6.54 10.35
CA TYR A 449 -20.43 7.43 11.28
C TYR A 449 -19.42 8.33 10.56
N MET A 450 -18.53 7.75 9.75
CA MET A 450 -17.47 8.50 9.06
C MET A 450 -18.00 9.52 8.05
N ALA A 451 -19.18 9.29 7.47
CA ALA A 451 -19.83 10.28 6.60
C ALA A 451 -20.29 11.54 7.34
N LYS A 452 -20.50 11.45 8.65
CA LYS A 452 -20.93 12.56 9.54
C LYS A 452 -19.78 13.10 10.38
N SER A 453 -18.60 12.50 10.33
CA SER A 453 -17.40 12.92 11.05
C SER A 453 -16.93 14.29 10.56
N ARG A 454 -16.31 15.06 11.45
CA ARG A 454 -15.55 16.27 11.08
C ARG A 454 -14.48 16.03 10.03
N TYR A 455 -14.04 14.77 9.86
CA TYR A 455 -13.03 14.33 8.91
C TYR A 455 -13.62 13.61 7.68
N ALA A 456 -14.92 13.74 7.43
CA ALA A 456 -15.63 13.05 6.36
C ALA A 456 -15.01 13.26 4.97
N SER A 457 -14.49 14.47 4.68
CA SER A 457 -13.80 14.72 3.39
C SER A 457 -12.53 13.89 3.27
N ALA A 458 -11.61 13.95 4.25
CA ALA A 458 -10.37 13.21 4.24
C ALA A 458 -10.61 11.68 4.17
N TRP A 459 -11.64 11.20 4.87
CA TRP A 459 -12.09 9.81 4.79
C TRP A 459 -12.52 9.44 3.37
N ARG A 460 -13.44 10.20 2.75
CA ARG A 460 -13.92 9.94 1.38
C ARG A 460 -12.80 9.98 0.35
N ASP A 461 -11.84 10.89 0.50
CA ASP A 461 -10.71 11.06 -0.41
C ASP A 461 -9.69 9.91 -0.30
N SER A 462 -9.65 9.22 0.84
CA SER A 462 -8.84 8.02 1.01
C SER A 462 -9.40 6.80 0.29
N LEU A 463 -10.70 6.77 -0.03
CA LEU A 463 -11.37 5.62 -0.66
C LEU A 463 -11.11 5.56 -2.18
N THR A 464 -11.09 4.33 -2.72
CA THR A 464 -10.96 4.10 -4.16
C THR A 464 -12.26 4.38 -4.90
N ILE A 465 -12.18 4.86 -6.14
CA ILE A 465 -13.31 5.30 -6.96
C ILE A 465 -13.54 4.33 -8.11
N GLY A 466 -14.77 3.88 -8.27
CA GLY A 466 -15.19 2.98 -9.34
C GLY A 466 -14.85 3.51 -10.73
N GLY A 467 -14.15 2.71 -11.54
CA GLY A 467 -13.73 3.06 -12.90
C GLY A 467 -12.64 4.12 -13.02
N VAL A 468 -12.10 4.64 -11.88
CA VAL A 468 -11.19 5.78 -11.87
C VAL A 468 -9.82 5.41 -11.29
N ASP A 469 -9.76 4.96 -10.03
CA ASP A 469 -8.48 4.78 -9.34
C ASP A 469 -8.42 3.53 -8.45
N GLY A 470 -7.23 3.30 -7.88
CA GLY A 470 -6.96 2.26 -6.90
C GLY A 470 -7.41 0.87 -7.38
N THR A 471 -7.91 0.08 -6.44
CA THR A 471 -8.37 -1.30 -6.72
C THR A 471 -9.68 -1.38 -7.49
N LEU A 472 -10.40 -0.26 -7.65
CA LEU A 472 -11.62 -0.18 -8.47
C LEU A 472 -11.41 0.43 -9.86
N ARG A 473 -10.18 0.81 -10.24
CA ARG A 473 -9.89 1.49 -11.52
C ARG A 473 -10.39 0.76 -12.78
N ASN A 474 -10.46 -0.55 -12.73
CA ASN A 474 -10.91 -1.40 -13.85
C ASN A 474 -12.32 -1.97 -13.65
N ARG A 475 -12.97 -1.70 -12.52
CA ARG A 475 -14.33 -2.14 -12.21
C ARG A 475 -15.31 -1.00 -12.50
N PHE A 476 -16.56 -1.33 -12.84
CA PHE A 476 -17.68 -0.38 -13.08
C PHE A 476 -17.55 0.51 -14.33
N LYS A 477 -16.51 0.39 -15.15
CA LYS A 477 -16.39 1.18 -16.39
C LYS A 477 -17.61 1.01 -17.29
N GLY A 478 -18.15 2.12 -17.80
CA GLY A 478 -19.33 2.11 -18.66
C GLY A 478 -20.65 1.84 -17.93
N THR A 479 -20.71 1.91 -16.60
CA THR A 479 -21.91 1.73 -15.79
C THR A 479 -22.23 2.98 -14.97
N ALA A 480 -23.43 3.08 -14.39
CA ALA A 480 -23.83 4.17 -13.49
C ALA A 480 -23.02 4.21 -12.18
N ALA A 481 -22.29 3.15 -11.86
CA ALA A 481 -21.42 3.09 -10.71
C ALA A 481 -20.01 3.68 -10.98
N ALA A 482 -19.65 3.96 -12.25
CA ALA A 482 -18.39 4.61 -12.60
C ALA A 482 -18.37 6.06 -12.08
N GLY A 483 -17.29 6.45 -11.36
CA GLY A 483 -17.19 7.75 -10.70
C GLY A 483 -18.10 7.92 -9.48
N ASN A 484 -19.12 7.10 -9.33
CA ASN A 484 -20.15 7.13 -8.29
C ASN A 484 -19.76 6.26 -7.07
N MET A 485 -19.41 4.99 -7.29
CA MET A 485 -18.97 4.10 -6.22
C MET A 485 -17.64 4.58 -5.61
N ARG A 486 -17.63 4.81 -4.28
CA ARG A 486 -16.42 5.11 -3.51
C ARG A 486 -16.33 4.15 -2.33
N GLY A 487 -15.23 3.41 -2.21
CA GLY A 487 -15.17 2.42 -1.16
C GLY A 487 -13.84 1.71 -1.01
N LYS A 488 -13.90 0.57 -0.32
CA LYS A 488 -12.76 -0.31 -0.07
C LYS A 488 -13.06 -1.72 -0.55
N THR A 489 -12.15 -2.29 -1.31
CA THR A 489 -12.18 -3.70 -1.69
C THR A 489 -11.44 -4.56 -0.67
N GLY A 490 -11.77 -5.84 -0.61
CA GLY A 490 -11.00 -6.88 0.07
C GLY A 490 -10.86 -8.09 -0.83
N THR A 491 -9.68 -8.68 -0.89
CA THR A 491 -9.44 -9.93 -1.63
C THR A 491 -8.29 -10.69 -0.98
N ILE A 492 -8.56 -11.90 -0.57
CA ILE A 492 -7.63 -12.98 -0.28
C ILE A 492 -8.21 -14.26 -0.89
N ASP A 493 -7.54 -15.38 -0.77
CA ASP A 493 -8.09 -16.64 -1.30
C ASP A 493 -9.48 -16.92 -0.74
N GLN A 494 -10.42 -17.28 -1.63
CA GLN A 494 -11.81 -17.60 -1.33
C GLN A 494 -12.64 -16.45 -0.70
N VAL A 495 -12.09 -15.24 -0.60
CA VAL A 495 -12.77 -14.07 -0.02
C VAL A 495 -12.75 -12.90 -1.00
N SER A 496 -13.89 -12.24 -1.15
CA SER A 496 -13.99 -10.91 -1.74
C SER A 496 -14.95 -10.05 -0.93
N ALA A 497 -14.59 -8.79 -0.72
CA ALA A 497 -15.43 -7.82 -0.02
C ALA A 497 -15.43 -6.49 -0.76
N LEU A 498 -16.54 -5.77 -0.65
CA LEU A 498 -16.70 -4.40 -1.14
C LEU A 498 -17.59 -3.64 -0.19
N SER A 499 -17.10 -2.52 0.32
CA SER A 499 -17.88 -1.61 1.16
C SER A 499 -17.68 -0.16 0.72
N GLY A 500 -18.66 0.69 0.96
CA GLY A 500 -18.53 2.09 0.56
C GLY A 500 -19.83 2.84 0.40
N TYR A 501 -19.75 3.90 -0.38
CA TYR A 501 -20.84 4.79 -0.73
C TYR A 501 -21.19 4.65 -2.21
N VAL A 502 -22.48 4.62 -2.53
CA VAL A 502 -22.99 4.72 -3.90
C VAL A 502 -24.30 5.51 -3.88
N SER A 503 -24.49 6.39 -4.85
CA SER A 503 -25.77 7.10 -5.01
C SER A 503 -26.64 6.41 -6.05
N THR A 504 -27.95 6.35 -5.80
CA THR A 504 -28.93 5.86 -6.77
C THR A 504 -29.08 6.84 -7.93
N ALA A 505 -29.73 6.44 -9.02
CA ALA A 505 -30.08 7.35 -10.11
C ALA A 505 -31.07 8.46 -9.67
N ALA A 506 -31.84 8.22 -8.60
CA ALA A 506 -32.68 9.23 -7.94
C ALA A 506 -31.90 10.19 -7.02
N GLY A 507 -30.57 10.03 -6.89
CA GLY A 507 -29.70 10.88 -6.08
C GLY A 507 -29.65 10.52 -4.60
N GLU A 508 -30.22 9.41 -4.16
CA GLU A 508 -30.21 8.99 -2.75
C GLU A 508 -28.87 8.30 -2.41
N PRO A 509 -28.10 8.81 -1.43
CA PRO A 509 -26.83 8.21 -1.04
C PRO A 509 -27.05 6.98 -0.17
N LEU A 510 -26.36 5.90 -0.52
CA LEU A 510 -26.39 4.62 0.18
C LEU A 510 -25.02 4.27 0.77
N VAL A 511 -25.04 3.54 1.87
CA VAL A 511 -23.88 2.84 2.45
C VAL A 511 -24.06 1.36 2.19
N ILE A 512 -22.99 0.70 1.72
CA ILE A 512 -23.03 -0.72 1.37
C ILE A 512 -21.91 -1.49 2.05
N SER A 513 -22.20 -2.74 2.38
CA SER A 513 -21.21 -3.78 2.71
C SER A 513 -21.64 -5.09 2.06
N ILE A 514 -20.78 -5.66 1.21
CA ILE A 514 -21.01 -6.93 0.51
C ILE A 514 -19.76 -7.78 0.71
N ILE A 515 -19.90 -8.97 1.31
CA ILE A 515 -18.79 -9.88 1.61
C ILE A 515 -19.16 -11.26 1.10
N VAL A 516 -18.27 -11.86 0.30
CA VAL A 516 -18.42 -13.20 -0.29
C VAL A 516 -17.29 -14.09 0.19
N ASN A 517 -17.60 -15.16 0.89
CA ASN A 517 -16.65 -16.14 1.42
C ASN A 517 -16.92 -17.53 0.85
N GLY A 518 -15.87 -18.34 0.68
CA GLY A 518 -15.98 -19.76 0.32
C GLY A 518 -16.46 -20.01 -1.13
N VAL A 519 -16.28 -19.05 -2.02
CA VAL A 519 -16.60 -19.18 -3.45
C VAL A 519 -15.32 -19.18 -4.26
N GLU A 520 -15.18 -20.13 -5.18
CA GLU A 520 -14.02 -20.23 -6.07
C GLU A 520 -13.98 -19.09 -7.09
N GLY A 521 -12.79 -18.67 -7.48
CA GLY A 521 -12.56 -17.64 -8.50
C GLY A 521 -12.85 -16.21 -8.01
N SER A 522 -11.81 -15.38 -7.95
CA SER A 522 -11.96 -13.98 -7.50
C SER A 522 -12.84 -13.15 -8.43
N ALA A 523 -12.80 -13.41 -9.75
CA ALA A 523 -13.64 -12.74 -10.74
C ALA A 523 -15.13 -12.99 -10.49
N THR A 524 -15.52 -14.24 -10.17
CA THR A 524 -16.89 -14.61 -9.82
C THR A 524 -17.38 -13.86 -8.59
N ARG A 525 -16.58 -13.86 -7.51
CA ARG A 525 -16.90 -13.15 -6.26
C ARG A 525 -17.05 -11.63 -6.48
N GLN A 526 -16.18 -11.04 -7.30
CA GLN A 526 -16.24 -9.62 -7.62
C GLN A 526 -17.46 -9.28 -8.47
N ALA A 527 -17.80 -10.12 -9.47
CA ALA A 527 -18.96 -9.92 -10.34
C ALA A 527 -20.28 -9.88 -9.55
N ILE A 528 -20.41 -10.70 -8.49
CA ILE A 528 -21.58 -10.68 -7.61
C ILE A 528 -21.73 -9.32 -6.92
N ALA A 529 -20.66 -8.82 -6.32
CA ALA A 529 -20.68 -7.52 -5.66
C ALA A 529 -20.92 -6.37 -6.67
N ASP A 530 -20.31 -6.46 -7.86
CA ASP A 530 -20.46 -5.44 -8.91
C ASP A 530 -21.89 -5.36 -9.42
N GLU A 531 -22.56 -6.49 -9.64
CA GLU A 531 -23.95 -6.53 -10.11
C GLU A 531 -24.89 -5.88 -9.09
N ILE A 532 -24.71 -6.15 -7.80
CA ILE A 532 -25.50 -5.51 -6.74
C ILE A 532 -25.29 -3.99 -6.77
N VAL A 533 -24.05 -3.52 -6.83
CA VAL A 533 -23.71 -2.08 -6.86
C VAL A 533 -24.29 -1.40 -8.12
N ILE A 534 -24.21 -2.06 -9.28
CA ILE A 534 -24.78 -1.54 -10.53
C ILE A 534 -26.31 -1.44 -10.45
N ASN A 535 -26.98 -2.43 -9.86
CA ASN A 535 -28.43 -2.38 -9.64
C ASN A 535 -28.83 -1.21 -8.72
N LEU A 536 -28.04 -0.95 -7.64
CA LEU A 536 -28.25 0.20 -6.76
C LEU A 536 -28.03 1.53 -7.49
N ALA A 537 -26.95 1.66 -8.26
CA ALA A 537 -26.63 2.88 -8.99
C ALA A 537 -27.66 3.22 -10.10
N ASN A 538 -28.29 2.20 -10.68
CA ASN A 538 -29.33 2.37 -11.69
C ASN A 538 -30.75 2.57 -11.11
N PHE A 539 -30.92 2.42 -9.81
CA PHE A 539 -32.23 2.54 -9.18
C PHE A 539 -32.75 3.98 -9.25
N ASN A 540 -33.88 4.18 -9.93
CA ASN A 540 -34.50 5.49 -10.18
C ASN A 540 -35.74 5.76 -9.30
N GLY A 541 -36.12 4.82 -8.45
CA GLY A 541 -37.20 4.98 -7.46
C GLY A 541 -36.74 5.74 -6.21
N ARG A 542 -37.69 5.97 -5.29
CA ARG A 542 -37.43 6.59 -3.99
C ARG A 542 -37.44 5.55 -2.90
N ILE A 543 -36.50 5.68 -1.96
CA ILE A 543 -36.35 4.79 -0.80
C ILE A 543 -36.84 5.49 0.47
N ASP A 544 -36.47 6.73 0.68
CA ASP A 544 -36.79 7.52 1.88
C ASP A 544 -38.14 8.30 1.72
N GLN A 545 -39.17 7.62 1.21
CA GLN A 545 -40.55 8.15 1.18
C GLN A 545 -41.43 7.45 2.19
#